data_4ec0faa9b2c46e018e98679c98465220
#
_entry.id   4ec0faa9b2c46e018e98679c98465220
#
_cell.length_a   1.000
_cell.length_b   1.000
_cell.length_c   1.000
_cell.angle_alpha   90.00
_cell.angle_beta   90.00
_cell.angle_gamma   90.00
#
_symmetry.space_group_name_H-M   'P 1'
#
loop_
_entity.id
_entity.type
_entity.pdbx_description
1 polymer ?
#
loop_
_entity_poly.entity_id
_entity_poly.type
_entity_poly.pdbx_seq_one_letter_code
_entity_poly.pdbx_strand_id
1 'polypeptide(L)'
;NIREVAREIREADLNIISNYIYGFPEDTRETMQQTLDLALELNTEMANMYPCQALPGSPLYHEAQQNDWPLPDSYEGYAFLSYESQPLPTKHLSAAEVIQFRDDAWQTYFTNPKYLDLVEKKFGRAQRLNVEDMAKVPLPRQLLETKAPETCLA
;
A
#
# COMPACT_ATOMS: atom_id res chain seq x y z
N ASN A 1 21.76 1.92 3.43
CA ASN A 1 21.10 0.78 2.77
C ASN A 1 20.01 0.22 3.68
N ILE A 2 18.75 0.22 3.21
CA ILE A 2 17.59 -0.19 4.03
C ILE A 2 17.71 -1.63 4.57
N ARG A 3 18.31 -2.55 3.81
CA ARG A 3 18.54 -3.94 4.23
C ARG A 3 19.49 -4.04 5.42
N GLU A 4 20.52 -3.22 5.42
CA GLU A 4 21.49 -3.14 6.51
C GLU A 4 20.86 -2.59 7.79
N VAL A 5 20.12 -1.48 7.66
CA VAL A 5 19.37 -0.88 8.77
C VAL A 5 18.38 -1.88 9.37
N ALA A 6 17.61 -2.59 8.53
CA ALA A 6 16.67 -3.62 9.01
C ALA A 6 17.38 -4.75 9.75
N ARG A 7 18.58 -5.16 9.31
CA ARG A 7 19.39 -6.17 9.97
C ARG A 7 19.86 -5.67 11.35
N GLU A 8 20.40 -4.45 11.43
CA GLU A 8 20.89 -3.85 12.67
C GLU A 8 19.77 -3.70 13.71
N ILE A 9 18.58 -3.26 13.30
CA ILE A 9 17.41 -3.16 14.19
C ILE A 9 17.04 -4.54 14.76
N ARG A 10 17.08 -5.58 13.94
CA ARG A 10 16.80 -6.95 14.41
C ARG A 10 17.88 -7.51 15.33
N GLU A 11 19.14 -7.20 15.07
CA GLU A 11 20.26 -7.57 15.97
C GLU A 11 20.12 -6.92 17.34
N ALA A 12 19.46 -5.75 17.41
CA ALA A 12 19.10 -5.08 18.66
C ALA A 12 17.81 -5.62 19.32
N ASP A 13 17.22 -6.70 18.78
CA ASP A 13 15.95 -7.32 19.23
C ASP A 13 14.76 -6.35 19.25
N LEU A 14 14.72 -5.43 18.28
CA LEU A 14 13.62 -4.50 18.08
C LEU A 14 12.71 -4.97 16.95
N ASN A 15 11.41 -4.66 17.07
CA ASN A 15 10.43 -4.91 16.02
C ASN A 15 10.40 -3.74 15.04
N ILE A 16 10.19 -4.06 13.76
CA ILE A 16 10.12 -3.09 12.67
C ILE A 16 8.68 -2.94 12.21
N ILE A 17 8.21 -1.69 12.13
CA ILE A 17 6.99 -1.33 11.41
C ILE A 17 7.43 -0.66 10.11
N SER A 18 7.18 -1.31 8.99
CA SER A 18 7.49 -0.77 7.66
C SER A 18 6.29 -0.07 7.04
N ASN A 19 6.55 1.00 6.30
CA ASN A 19 5.54 1.71 5.54
C ASN A 19 5.92 1.67 4.06
N TYR A 20 5.02 1.16 3.23
CA TYR A 20 5.17 1.08 1.77
C TYR A 20 4.09 1.91 1.10
N ILE A 21 4.46 2.66 0.08
CA ILE A 21 3.55 3.48 -0.72
C ILE A 21 3.65 3.04 -2.17
N TYR A 22 2.52 2.91 -2.83
CA TYR A 22 2.39 2.52 -4.23
C TYR A 22 1.67 3.61 -5.03
N GLY A 23 2.11 3.85 -6.25
CA GLY A 23 1.45 4.77 -7.16
C GLY A 23 1.90 6.22 -7.05
N PHE A 24 3.19 6.48 -6.82
CA PHE A 24 3.75 7.81 -7.06
C PHE A 24 3.59 8.19 -8.54
N PRO A 25 3.55 9.50 -8.91
CA PRO A 25 3.31 9.93 -10.29
C PRO A 25 4.14 9.23 -11.37
N GLU A 26 5.38 8.87 -11.06
CA GLU A 26 6.31 8.18 -11.97
C GLU A 26 6.26 6.64 -11.88
N ASP A 27 5.46 6.08 -10.98
CA ASP A 27 5.42 4.64 -10.80
C ASP A 27 4.84 3.93 -12.02
N THR A 28 5.45 2.81 -12.33
CA THR A 28 4.94 1.78 -13.24
C THR A 28 4.54 0.54 -12.42
N ARG A 29 3.90 -0.43 -13.06
CA ARG A 29 3.61 -1.72 -12.41
C ARG A 29 4.90 -2.41 -11.93
N GLU A 30 5.99 -2.28 -12.68
CA GLU A 30 7.30 -2.86 -12.36
C GLU A 30 7.92 -2.22 -11.12
N THR A 31 7.86 -0.88 -10.97
CA THR A 31 8.44 -0.21 -9.80
C THR A 31 7.61 -0.50 -8.54
N MET A 32 6.30 -0.56 -8.65
CA MET A 32 5.44 -1.00 -7.54
C MET A 32 5.72 -2.46 -7.17
N GLN A 33 5.97 -3.35 -8.15
CA GLN A 33 6.37 -4.73 -7.89
C GLN A 33 7.72 -4.81 -7.15
N GLN A 34 8.70 -4.00 -7.53
CA GLN A 34 9.99 -3.93 -6.81
C GLN A 34 9.80 -3.51 -5.34
N THR A 35 8.85 -2.61 -5.07
CA THR A 35 8.50 -2.21 -3.70
C THR A 35 7.88 -3.39 -2.93
N LEU A 36 6.99 -4.16 -3.54
CA LEU A 36 6.42 -5.37 -2.94
C LEU A 36 7.48 -6.45 -2.72
N ASP A 37 8.35 -6.68 -3.70
CA ASP A 37 9.45 -7.65 -3.59
C ASP A 37 10.38 -7.31 -2.41
N LEU A 38 10.71 -6.03 -2.25
CA LEU A 38 11.47 -5.56 -1.08
C LEU A 38 10.70 -5.77 0.23
N ALA A 39 9.40 -5.54 0.25
CA ALA A 39 8.58 -5.80 1.43
C ALA A 39 8.60 -7.28 1.83
N LEU A 40 8.44 -8.18 0.86
CA LEU A 40 8.48 -9.63 1.06
C LEU A 40 9.88 -10.12 1.48
N GLU A 41 10.94 -9.51 0.93
CA GLU A 41 12.33 -9.80 1.30
C GLU A 41 12.60 -9.38 2.75
N LEU A 42 12.24 -8.14 3.10
CA LEU A 42 12.43 -7.61 4.45
C LEU A 42 11.58 -8.35 5.48
N ASN A 43 10.37 -8.75 5.15
CA ASN A 43 9.47 -9.54 6.00
C ASN A 43 9.42 -9.01 7.44
N THR A 44 9.05 -7.75 7.62
CA THR A 44 9.04 -7.08 8.92
C THR A 44 7.82 -7.48 9.77
N GLU A 45 7.91 -7.26 11.07
CA GLU A 45 6.90 -7.68 12.04
C GLU A 45 5.52 -7.05 11.80
N MET A 46 5.53 -5.80 11.34
CA MET A 46 4.31 -5.08 10.92
C MET A 46 4.59 -4.32 9.63
N ALA A 47 3.60 -4.24 8.76
CA ALA A 47 3.66 -3.49 7.53
C ALA A 47 2.38 -2.69 7.29
N ASN A 48 2.53 -1.45 6.87
CA ASN A 48 1.46 -0.64 6.32
C ASN A 48 1.68 -0.47 4.83
N MET A 49 0.64 -0.63 4.05
CA MET A 49 0.66 -0.47 2.60
C MET A 49 -0.38 0.56 2.20
N TYR A 50 0.07 1.65 1.58
CA TYR A 50 -0.76 2.78 1.23
C TYR A 50 -0.75 3.01 -0.28
N PRO A 51 -1.91 3.36 -0.88
CA PRO A 51 -1.89 3.98 -2.18
C PRO A 51 -1.39 5.41 -2.03
N CYS A 52 -0.67 5.92 -3.03
CA CYS A 52 -0.23 7.32 -3.02
C CYS A 52 -1.44 8.23 -3.15
N GLN A 53 -1.55 9.19 -2.22
CA GLN A 53 -2.60 10.20 -2.24
C GLN A 53 -1.99 11.60 -2.08
N ALA A 54 -2.49 12.54 -2.86
CA ALA A 54 -2.16 13.94 -2.74
C ALA A 54 -2.96 14.57 -1.59
N LEU A 55 -2.50 14.33 -0.35
CA LEU A 55 -3.21 14.80 0.85
C LEU A 55 -3.25 16.33 0.90
N PRO A 56 -4.40 16.93 1.23
CA PRO A 56 -4.57 18.39 1.29
C PRO A 56 -3.46 19.07 2.08
N GLY A 57 -2.84 20.09 1.46
CA GLY A 57 -1.74 20.86 2.04
C GLY A 57 -0.34 20.25 1.84
N SER A 58 -0.21 19.05 1.25
CA SER A 58 1.09 18.50 0.90
C SER A 58 1.66 19.12 -0.39
N PRO A 59 2.99 19.06 -0.62
CA PRO A 59 3.57 19.49 -1.90
C PRO A 59 2.94 18.79 -3.10
N LEU A 60 2.68 17.48 -2.99
CA LEU A 60 2.04 16.70 -4.05
C LEU A 60 0.60 17.16 -4.33
N TYR A 61 -0.13 17.61 -3.31
CA TYR A 61 -1.46 18.20 -3.48
C TYR A 61 -1.42 19.51 -4.28
N HIS A 62 -0.45 20.37 -3.97
CA HIS A 62 -0.27 21.62 -4.71
C HIS A 62 0.17 21.37 -6.15
N GLU A 63 1.03 20.39 -6.37
CA GLU A 63 1.41 19.96 -7.71
C GLU A 63 0.21 19.42 -8.49
N ALA A 64 -0.61 18.57 -7.87
CA ALA A 64 -1.83 18.04 -8.48
C ALA A 64 -2.80 19.17 -8.88
N GLN A 65 -2.98 20.20 -8.02
CA GLN A 65 -3.80 21.37 -8.34
C GLN A 65 -3.24 22.19 -9.51
N GLN A 66 -1.91 22.34 -9.60
CA GLN A 66 -1.25 23.10 -10.68
C GLN A 66 -1.34 22.39 -12.04
N ASN A 67 -1.42 21.07 -12.04
CA ASN A 67 -1.45 20.25 -13.24
C ASN A 67 -2.84 19.69 -13.56
N ASP A 68 -3.88 20.16 -12.86
CA ASP A 68 -5.26 19.67 -13.01
C ASP A 68 -5.39 18.15 -12.89
N TRP A 69 -4.57 17.52 -12.03
CA TRP A 69 -4.67 16.10 -11.75
C TRP A 69 -5.93 15.78 -10.95
N PRO A 70 -6.53 14.60 -11.14
CA PRO A 70 -7.77 14.25 -10.45
C PRO A 70 -7.54 14.13 -8.94
N LEU A 71 -8.31 14.90 -8.19
CA LEU A 71 -8.32 14.87 -6.72
C LEU A 71 -9.68 14.40 -6.22
N PRO A 72 -9.76 13.74 -5.05
CA PRO A 72 -11.04 13.41 -4.45
C PRO A 72 -11.90 14.65 -4.17
N ASP A 73 -13.21 14.56 -4.45
CA ASP A 73 -14.19 15.62 -4.19
C ASP A 73 -14.57 15.73 -2.70
N SER A 74 -14.28 14.67 -1.91
CA SER A 74 -14.63 14.58 -0.50
C SER A 74 -13.50 14.01 0.34
N TYR A 75 -13.56 14.20 1.67
CA TYR A 75 -12.54 13.67 2.58
C TYR A 75 -12.49 12.14 2.62
N GLU A 76 -13.60 11.46 2.38
CA GLU A 76 -13.68 10.01 2.31
C GLU A 76 -12.78 9.45 1.20
N GLY A 77 -12.63 10.18 0.08
CA GLY A 77 -11.76 9.83 -1.02
C GLY A 77 -10.27 9.83 -0.64
N TYR A 78 -9.88 10.57 0.40
CA TYR A 78 -8.50 10.56 0.92
C TYR A 78 -8.25 9.48 1.98
N ALA A 79 -9.28 8.75 2.42
CA ALA A 79 -9.11 7.70 3.40
C ALA A 79 -8.65 6.41 2.72
N PHE A 80 -7.46 5.93 3.06
CA PHE A 80 -6.80 4.78 2.39
C PHE A 80 -7.63 3.49 2.38
N LEU A 81 -8.50 3.30 3.37
CA LEU A 81 -9.29 2.08 3.54
C LEU A 81 -10.78 2.27 3.29
N SER A 82 -11.24 3.47 2.92
CA SER A 82 -12.65 3.71 2.61
C SER A 82 -13.05 3.06 1.27
N TYR A 83 -14.35 2.83 1.11
CA TYR A 83 -14.94 2.42 -0.15
C TYR A 83 -14.66 3.44 -1.27
N GLU A 84 -14.72 4.73 -0.94
CA GLU A 84 -14.54 5.88 -1.82
C GLU A 84 -13.06 6.22 -2.07
N SER A 85 -12.10 5.48 -1.48
CA SER A 85 -10.67 5.79 -1.61
C SER A 85 -10.27 6.00 -3.06
N GLN A 86 -9.73 7.18 -3.36
CA GLN A 86 -9.34 7.59 -4.71
C GLN A 86 -7.89 8.06 -4.70
N PRO A 87 -6.92 7.16 -4.94
CA PRO A 87 -5.53 7.54 -5.07
C PRO A 87 -5.30 8.35 -6.35
N LEU A 88 -4.16 9.03 -6.43
CA LEU A 88 -3.71 9.57 -7.71
C LEU A 88 -3.51 8.43 -8.71
N PRO A 89 -3.86 8.63 -9.99
CA PRO A 89 -3.29 7.83 -11.06
C PRO A 89 -1.78 8.13 -11.18
N THR A 90 -1.05 7.30 -11.89
CA THR A 90 0.34 7.58 -12.29
C THR A 90 0.37 8.02 -13.77
N LYS A 91 1.55 8.35 -14.31
CA LYS A 91 1.73 8.55 -15.76
C LYS A 91 1.48 7.28 -16.58
N HIS A 92 1.42 6.11 -15.94
CA HIS A 92 1.37 4.81 -16.60
C HIS A 92 0.17 3.95 -16.19
N LEU A 93 -0.47 4.27 -15.06
CA LEU A 93 -1.52 3.47 -14.45
C LEU A 93 -2.67 4.36 -13.99
N SER A 94 -3.88 3.89 -14.18
CA SER A 94 -5.10 4.52 -13.63
C SER A 94 -5.16 4.40 -12.09
N ALA A 95 -5.95 5.24 -11.45
CA ALA A 95 -6.21 5.17 -10.00
C ALA A 95 -6.78 3.80 -9.59
N ALA A 96 -7.60 3.19 -10.45
CA ALA A 96 -8.15 1.85 -10.23
C ALA A 96 -7.04 0.78 -10.22
N GLU A 97 -6.08 0.85 -11.15
CA GLU A 97 -4.94 -0.07 -11.18
C GLU A 97 -4.01 0.10 -9.98
N VAL A 98 -3.79 1.35 -9.53
CA VAL A 98 -2.98 1.63 -8.34
C VAL A 98 -3.62 1.04 -7.09
N ILE A 99 -4.93 1.26 -6.88
CA ILE A 99 -5.61 0.74 -5.68
C ILE A 99 -5.73 -0.77 -5.72
N GLN A 100 -5.98 -1.37 -6.89
CA GLN A 100 -5.99 -2.82 -7.06
C GLN A 100 -4.63 -3.42 -6.72
N PHE A 101 -3.55 -2.85 -7.28
CA PHE A 101 -2.19 -3.32 -6.97
C PHE A 101 -1.89 -3.26 -5.47
N ARG A 102 -2.24 -2.13 -4.82
CA ARG A 102 -2.05 -1.98 -3.37
C ARG A 102 -2.81 -3.06 -2.58
N ASP A 103 -4.06 -3.34 -2.94
CA ASP A 103 -4.87 -4.33 -2.23
C ASP A 103 -4.35 -5.76 -2.47
N ASP A 104 -3.91 -6.09 -3.69
CA ASP A 104 -3.25 -7.36 -4.03
C ASP A 104 -1.90 -7.51 -3.30
N ALA A 105 -1.11 -6.44 -3.21
CA ALA A 105 0.16 -6.42 -2.48
C ALA A 105 -0.05 -6.69 -1.00
N TRP A 106 -1.07 -6.08 -0.40
CA TRP A 106 -1.45 -6.31 0.99
C TRP A 106 -1.83 -7.79 1.22
N GLN A 107 -2.69 -8.35 0.36
CA GLN A 107 -3.06 -9.75 0.43
C GLN A 107 -1.83 -10.66 0.31
N THR A 108 -0.98 -10.40 -0.69
CA THR A 108 0.25 -11.17 -0.92
C THR A 108 1.17 -11.18 0.30
N TYR A 109 1.32 -10.03 0.96
CA TYR A 109 2.19 -9.91 2.13
C TYR A 109 1.60 -10.64 3.34
N PHE A 110 0.34 -10.33 3.70
CA PHE A 110 -0.26 -10.82 4.94
C PHE A 110 -0.71 -12.29 4.89
N THR A 111 -0.82 -12.89 3.70
CA THR A 111 -1.04 -14.34 3.52
C THR A 111 0.25 -15.11 3.24
N ASN A 112 1.42 -14.43 3.16
CA ASN A 112 2.69 -15.09 2.93
C ASN A 112 3.06 -16.03 4.09
N PRO A 113 3.34 -17.32 3.84
CA PRO A 113 3.71 -18.26 4.89
C PRO A 113 4.90 -17.79 5.76
N LYS A 114 5.91 -17.14 5.14
CA LYS A 114 7.08 -16.63 5.89
C LYS A 114 6.68 -15.53 6.89
N TYR A 115 5.73 -14.67 6.51
CA TYR A 115 5.20 -13.65 7.39
C TYR A 115 4.37 -14.25 8.53
N LEU A 116 3.48 -15.18 8.21
CA LEU A 116 2.65 -15.86 9.20
C LEU A 116 3.49 -16.65 10.21
N ASP A 117 4.56 -17.30 9.75
CA ASP A 117 5.50 -18.01 10.63
C ASP A 117 6.29 -17.04 11.53
N LEU A 118 6.69 -15.87 11.00
CA LEU A 118 7.32 -14.81 11.80
C LEU A 118 6.38 -14.33 12.90
N VAL A 119 5.12 -14.05 12.56
CA VAL A 119 4.10 -13.57 13.51
C VAL A 119 3.84 -14.62 14.58
N GLU A 120 3.68 -15.89 14.21
CA GLU A 120 3.47 -16.97 15.17
C GLU A 120 4.66 -17.12 16.13
N LYS A 121 5.88 -17.07 15.59
CA LYS A 121 7.11 -17.19 16.38
C LYS A 121 7.29 -16.05 17.38
N LYS A 122 6.98 -14.80 16.98
CA LYS A 122 7.20 -13.62 17.84
C LYS A 122 6.03 -13.30 18.77
N PHE A 123 4.80 -13.50 18.29
CA PHE A 123 3.59 -13.02 18.97
C PHE A 123 2.62 -14.14 19.34
N GLY A 124 2.93 -15.37 18.95
CA GLY A 124 2.13 -16.55 19.25
C GLY A 124 1.02 -16.83 18.25
N ARG A 125 0.46 -18.06 18.37
CA ARG A 125 -0.55 -18.61 17.45
C ARG A 125 -1.83 -17.76 17.37
N ALA A 126 -2.25 -17.17 18.48
CA ALA A 126 -3.45 -16.32 18.50
C ALA A 126 -3.31 -15.12 17.55
N GLN A 127 -2.13 -14.50 17.51
CA GLN A 127 -1.87 -13.36 16.62
C GLN A 127 -1.80 -13.80 15.14
N ARG A 128 -1.21 -14.98 14.85
CA ARG A 128 -1.26 -15.55 13.51
C ARG A 128 -2.71 -15.74 13.02
N LEU A 129 -3.56 -16.38 13.82
CA LEU A 129 -4.96 -16.59 13.47
C LEU A 129 -5.71 -15.26 13.26
N ASN A 130 -5.42 -14.25 14.06
CA ASN A 130 -5.99 -12.91 13.89
C ASN A 130 -5.60 -12.29 12.54
N VAL A 131 -4.34 -12.44 12.10
CA VAL A 131 -3.88 -11.98 10.78
C VAL A 131 -4.58 -12.76 9.66
N GLU A 132 -4.66 -14.08 9.78
CA GLU A 132 -5.34 -14.93 8.80
C GLU A 132 -6.84 -14.59 8.67
N ASP A 133 -7.51 -14.24 9.78
CA ASP A 133 -8.91 -13.80 9.77
C ASP A 133 -9.07 -12.40 9.19
N MET A 134 -8.17 -11.48 9.51
CA MET A 134 -8.13 -10.14 8.90
C MET A 134 -7.99 -10.23 7.38
N ALA A 135 -7.14 -11.14 6.89
CA ALA A 135 -6.91 -11.31 5.45
C ALA A 135 -8.12 -11.87 4.68
N LYS A 136 -9.11 -12.43 5.37
CA LYS A 136 -10.36 -12.93 4.76
C LYS A 136 -11.41 -11.82 4.58
N VAL A 137 -11.23 -10.66 5.22
CA VAL A 137 -12.21 -9.57 5.15
C VAL A 137 -12.08 -8.88 3.80
N PRO A 138 -13.12 -8.84 2.97
CA PRO A 138 -13.07 -8.13 1.70
C PRO A 138 -13.01 -6.62 1.93
N LEU A 139 -12.30 -5.93 1.06
CA LEU A 139 -12.22 -4.47 1.04
C LEU A 139 -12.81 -3.96 -0.28
N PRO A 140 -14.14 -3.70 -0.33
CA PRO A 140 -14.76 -3.21 -1.56
C PRO A 140 -14.26 -1.80 -1.90
N ARG A 141 -14.14 -1.52 -3.20
CA ARG A 141 -13.65 -0.25 -3.74
C ARG A 141 -14.57 0.27 -4.82
N GLN A 142 -15.06 1.48 -4.66
CA GLN A 142 -15.91 2.14 -5.66
C GLN A 142 -15.25 2.19 -7.02
N LEU A 143 -13.95 2.49 -7.08
CA LEU A 143 -13.16 2.55 -8.32
C LEU A 143 -13.10 1.22 -9.07
N LEU A 144 -13.24 0.08 -8.38
CA LEU A 144 -13.19 -1.25 -9.00
C LEU A 144 -14.56 -1.76 -9.40
N GLU A 145 -15.64 -1.22 -8.82
CA GLU A 145 -17.03 -1.56 -9.15
C GLU A 145 -17.57 -0.69 -10.28
N THR A 146 -17.13 0.54 -10.36
CA THR A 146 -17.48 1.45 -11.46
C THR A 146 -16.45 1.29 -12.58
N LYS A 147 -16.90 1.31 -13.85
CA LYS A 147 -15.99 1.47 -14.99
C LYS A 147 -15.50 2.93 -14.98
N ALA A 148 -14.59 3.25 -14.05
CA ALA A 148 -13.95 4.55 -14.03
C ALA A 148 -13.14 4.74 -15.34
N PRO A 149 -13.04 5.98 -15.86
CA PRO A 149 -12.20 6.24 -17.03
C PRO A 149 -10.74 5.85 -16.71
N GLU A 150 -10.12 5.14 -17.65
CA GLU A 150 -8.70 4.78 -17.62
C GLU A 150 -7.84 6.04 -17.87
N THR A 151 -7.78 6.94 -16.90
CA THR A 151 -7.05 8.20 -17.03
C THR A 151 -5.73 8.09 -16.28
N CYS A 152 -4.62 8.25 -17.01
CA CYS A 152 -3.27 8.43 -16.46
C CYS A 152 -2.94 9.91 -16.35
N LEU A 153 -1.90 10.26 -15.58
CA LEU A 153 -1.39 11.62 -15.52
C LEU A 153 -0.76 12.02 -16.88
N ALA A 154 -0.96 13.26 -17.27
CA ALA A 154 -0.31 13.84 -18.45
C ALA A 154 1.14 14.21 -18.15
#